data_3eb91fe1c6f5c8bd8637304fb985de02
#
_entry.id   3eb91fe1c6f5c8bd8637304fb985de02
#
_cell.length_a   1.000
_cell.length_b   1.000
_cell.length_c   1.000
_cell.angle_alpha   90.00
_cell.angle_beta   90.00
_cell.angle_gamma   90.00
#
_symmetry.space_group_name_H-M   'P 1'
#
loop_
_entity.id
_entity.type
_entity.pdbx_description
1 polymer ?
#
loop_
_entity_poly.entity_id
_entity_poly.type
_entity_poly.pdbx_seq_one_letter_code
_entity_poly.pdbx_strand_id
1 'polypeptide(L)'
;LCIQQAFYLALQKKKKVLVLDMDGQGNTSSRLAPRRELEDGDYEPILTGTKTAELFAYELDGIEVMHCPCGADLIHTPKNDPDLFEMEAVPLDQAMNPARHLAELFENYDYVLIDCPPSLGRKLVAALVMSTHVACPVKLSGFAVDGVEGLLNTIIGVREAYNQDLEILGIVINDMDRSVNHDKALKSLENTVPDLLFENKIMHRPPLDTATTDGIPVWELRYGHVAAKEVEAVLEELLEKVG
;
A
#
# COMPACT_ATOMS: atom_id res chain seq x y z
N LEU A 1 0.31 -6.43 -0.88
CA LEU A 1 -0.66 -6.42 0.23
C LEU A 1 -1.80 -5.44 -0.04
N CYS A 2 -1.53 -4.18 -0.37
CA CYS A 2 -2.51 -3.11 -0.56
C CYS A 2 -3.68 -3.51 -1.50
N ILE A 3 -3.39 -4.08 -2.67
CA ILE A 3 -4.41 -4.54 -3.63
C ILE A 3 -5.39 -5.55 -3.01
N GLN A 4 -4.88 -6.56 -2.30
CA GLN A 4 -5.73 -7.58 -1.66
C GLN A 4 -6.53 -6.98 -0.49
N GLN A 5 -5.97 -5.98 0.23
CA GLN A 5 -6.68 -5.24 1.26
C GLN A 5 -7.82 -4.42 0.66
N ALA A 6 -7.61 -3.75 -0.48
CA ALA A 6 -8.67 -3.02 -1.18
C ALA A 6 -9.82 -3.95 -1.58
N PHE A 7 -9.52 -5.10 -2.17
CA PHE A 7 -10.54 -6.12 -2.48
C PHE A 7 -11.26 -6.60 -1.22
N TYR A 8 -10.52 -6.90 -0.15
CA TYR A 8 -11.09 -7.40 1.10
C TYR A 8 -12.08 -6.42 1.71
N LEU A 9 -11.67 -5.17 1.86
CA LEU A 9 -12.52 -4.11 2.43
C LEU A 9 -13.73 -3.81 1.56
N ALA A 10 -13.55 -3.66 0.25
CA ALA A 10 -14.64 -3.31 -0.65
C ALA A 10 -15.60 -4.48 -0.90
N LEU A 11 -15.09 -5.70 -1.18
CA LEU A 11 -15.90 -6.83 -1.59
C LEU A 11 -16.44 -7.65 -0.42
N GLN A 12 -15.64 -7.90 0.62
CA GLN A 12 -16.06 -8.73 1.75
C GLN A 12 -16.63 -7.89 2.89
N LYS A 13 -15.96 -6.80 3.29
CA LYS A 13 -16.42 -5.95 4.40
C LYS A 13 -17.44 -4.88 3.96
N LYS A 14 -17.66 -4.70 2.65
CA LYS A 14 -18.61 -3.71 2.08
C LYS A 14 -18.37 -2.29 2.55
N LYS A 15 -17.10 -1.91 2.68
CA LYS A 15 -16.65 -0.60 3.09
C LYS A 15 -16.45 0.33 1.90
N LYS A 16 -16.60 1.63 2.12
CA LYS A 16 -16.17 2.65 1.16
C LYS A 16 -14.67 2.83 1.27
N VAL A 17 -13.95 2.49 0.22
CA VAL A 17 -12.48 2.45 0.19
C VAL A 17 -11.95 3.40 -0.88
N LEU A 18 -11.04 4.26 -0.50
CA LEU A 18 -10.18 4.99 -1.43
C LEU A 18 -8.79 4.37 -1.42
N VAL A 19 -8.22 4.18 -2.59
CA VAL A 19 -6.82 3.77 -2.76
C VAL A 19 -6.05 4.92 -3.37
N LEU A 20 -4.91 5.25 -2.80
CA LEU A 20 -3.95 6.22 -3.32
C LEU A 20 -2.66 5.49 -3.66
N ASP A 21 -2.32 5.41 -4.94
CA ASP A 21 -1.09 4.76 -5.41
C ASP A 21 0.04 5.79 -5.47
N MET A 22 0.94 5.75 -4.49
CA MET A 22 2.10 6.66 -4.40
C MET A 22 3.40 6.02 -4.93
N ASP A 23 3.33 4.81 -5.47
CA ASP A 23 4.47 4.21 -6.15
C ASP A 23 4.47 4.61 -7.64
N GLY A 24 5.54 5.28 -8.09
CA GLY A 24 5.73 5.65 -9.50
C GLY A 24 5.77 4.46 -10.47
N GLN A 25 5.86 3.22 -9.97
CA GLN A 25 5.70 2.03 -10.80
C GLN A 25 4.25 1.82 -11.26
N GLY A 26 3.25 2.40 -10.57
CA GLY A 26 1.83 2.31 -10.93
C GLY A 26 1.25 0.89 -10.90
N ASN A 27 1.84 0.01 -10.08
CA ASN A 27 1.41 -1.38 -10.03
C ASN A 27 0.01 -1.54 -9.43
N THR A 28 -0.29 -0.86 -8.35
CA THR A 28 -1.60 -0.90 -7.70
C THR A 28 -2.67 -0.31 -8.61
N SER A 29 -2.40 0.81 -9.25
CA SER A 29 -3.31 1.43 -10.22
C SER A 29 -3.62 0.50 -11.39
N SER A 30 -2.62 -0.11 -11.98
CA SER A 30 -2.81 -1.00 -13.14
C SER A 30 -3.59 -2.27 -12.82
N ARG A 31 -3.66 -2.67 -11.54
CA ARG A 31 -4.37 -3.88 -11.09
C ARG A 31 -5.79 -3.61 -10.62
N LEU A 32 -6.07 -2.44 -10.08
CA LEU A 32 -7.41 -2.05 -9.61
C LEU A 32 -8.26 -1.40 -10.69
N ALA A 33 -7.64 -0.71 -11.66
CA ALA A 33 -8.33 -0.02 -12.74
C ALA A 33 -9.16 -0.96 -13.63
N PRO A 34 -10.23 -0.45 -14.27
CA PRO A 34 -10.86 -1.13 -15.40
C PRO A 34 -9.84 -1.43 -16.49
N ARG A 35 -10.01 -2.51 -17.22
CA ARG A 35 -9.06 -2.96 -18.24
C ARG A 35 -9.72 -3.11 -19.59
N ARG A 36 -8.97 -2.81 -20.63
CA ARG A 36 -9.32 -3.07 -22.02
C ARG A 36 -8.46 -4.20 -22.56
N GLU A 37 -9.08 -5.18 -23.20
CA GLU A 37 -8.38 -6.23 -23.95
C GLU A 37 -7.79 -5.63 -25.25
N LEU A 38 -6.53 -5.95 -25.53
CA LEU A 38 -5.82 -5.57 -26.72
C LEU A 38 -5.94 -6.67 -27.80
N GLU A 39 -5.61 -6.34 -29.05
CA GLU A 39 -5.70 -7.26 -30.20
C GLU A 39 -4.79 -8.50 -30.05
N ASP A 40 -3.71 -8.40 -29.30
CA ASP A 40 -2.76 -9.48 -28.99
C ASP A 40 -3.18 -10.35 -27.80
N GLY A 41 -4.30 -10.04 -27.15
CA GLY A 41 -4.83 -10.75 -26.00
C GLY A 41 -4.27 -10.24 -24.65
N ASP A 42 -3.43 -9.23 -24.65
CA ASP A 42 -2.99 -8.54 -23.44
C ASP A 42 -4.07 -7.56 -22.92
N TYR A 43 -3.89 -7.06 -21.70
CA TYR A 43 -4.80 -6.11 -21.07
C TYR A 43 -4.08 -4.80 -20.73
N GLU A 44 -4.75 -3.69 -21.05
CA GLU A 44 -4.30 -2.34 -20.72
C GLU A 44 -5.25 -1.71 -19.69
N PRO A 45 -4.73 -1.08 -18.60
CA PRO A 45 -5.57 -0.35 -17.66
C PRO A 45 -6.12 0.92 -18.31
N ILE A 46 -7.40 1.20 -18.06
CA ILE A 46 -8.04 2.47 -18.44
C ILE A 46 -7.96 3.38 -17.22
N LEU A 47 -7.07 4.37 -17.28
CA LEU A 47 -6.85 5.32 -16.20
C LEU A 47 -7.56 6.64 -16.52
N THR A 48 -8.36 7.15 -15.57
CA THR A 48 -9.10 8.40 -15.65
C THR A 48 -9.08 9.15 -14.32
N GLY A 49 -9.35 10.44 -14.34
CA GLY A 49 -9.37 11.27 -13.13
C GLY A 49 -7.97 11.75 -12.71
N THR A 50 -7.86 12.17 -11.47
CA THR A 50 -6.66 12.82 -10.92
C THR A 50 -5.50 11.82 -10.76
N LYS A 51 -4.32 12.22 -11.24
CA LYS A 51 -3.08 11.47 -10.99
C LYS A 51 -2.51 11.82 -9.62
N THR A 52 -1.87 10.84 -8.99
CA THR A 52 -1.21 11.07 -7.70
C THR A 52 -0.16 12.18 -7.75
N ALA A 53 0.59 12.33 -8.84
CA ALA A 53 1.57 13.40 -9.00
C ALA A 53 0.96 14.80 -8.94
N GLU A 54 -0.27 14.98 -9.42
CA GLU A 54 -0.98 16.27 -9.42
C GLU A 54 -1.28 16.76 -8.01
N LEU A 55 -1.41 15.86 -7.03
CA LEU A 55 -1.65 16.22 -5.63
C LEU A 55 -0.50 17.02 -5.00
N PHE A 56 0.69 16.97 -5.58
CA PHE A 56 1.83 17.73 -5.10
C PHE A 56 1.85 19.18 -5.59
N ALA A 57 0.96 19.57 -6.49
CA ALA A 57 0.83 20.96 -6.93
C ALA A 57 0.44 21.89 -5.76
N TYR A 58 0.83 23.15 -5.82
CA TYR A 58 0.41 24.15 -4.81
C TYR A 58 -1.09 24.48 -4.91
N GLU A 59 -1.62 24.45 -6.11
CA GLU A 59 -3.05 24.66 -6.39
C GLU A 59 -3.58 23.49 -7.21
N LEU A 60 -4.80 23.05 -6.93
CA LEU A 60 -5.48 21.96 -7.63
C LEU A 60 -6.96 22.31 -7.79
N ASP A 61 -7.45 22.30 -9.03
CA ASP A 61 -8.83 22.71 -9.38
C ASP A 61 -9.90 21.62 -9.09
N GLY A 62 -9.64 20.75 -8.16
CA GLY A 62 -10.53 19.66 -7.76
C GLY A 62 -9.86 18.29 -7.91
N ILE A 63 -10.53 17.29 -7.35
CA ILE A 63 -10.04 15.90 -7.36
C ILE A 63 -11.13 15.02 -7.94
N GLU A 64 -10.80 14.33 -9.01
CA GLU A 64 -11.67 13.33 -9.62
C GLU A 64 -11.12 11.94 -9.32
N VAL A 65 -11.88 11.14 -8.57
CA VAL A 65 -11.52 9.75 -8.26
C VAL A 65 -11.99 8.81 -9.36
N MET A 66 -11.22 7.77 -9.64
CA MET A 66 -11.61 6.72 -10.56
C MET A 66 -12.33 5.59 -9.83
N HIS A 67 -13.50 5.18 -10.33
CA HIS A 67 -14.23 4.04 -9.78
C HIS A 67 -13.67 2.71 -10.33
N CYS A 68 -13.22 1.84 -9.43
CA CYS A 68 -12.69 0.54 -9.78
C CYS A 68 -13.78 -0.55 -9.86
N PRO A 69 -13.61 -1.60 -10.67
CA PRO A 69 -14.58 -2.70 -10.78
C PRO A 69 -14.86 -3.42 -9.45
N CYS A 70 -13.94 -3.42 -8.52
CA CYS A 70 -14.11 -3.99 -7.17
C CYS A 70 -14.96 -3.12 -6.23
N GLY A 71 -15.34 -1.91 -6.63
CA GLY A 71 -16.11 -0.97 -5.82
C GLY A 71 -15.28 -0.05 -4.93
N ALA A 72 -13.95 -0.13 -4.99
CA ALA A 72 -13.08 0.89 -4.41
C ALA A 72 -12.92 2.06 -5.37
N ASP A 73 -12.59 3.24 -4.84
CA ASP A 73 -12.15 4.40 -5.60
C ASP A 73 -10.63 4.48 -5.62
N LEU A 74 -10.07 5.11 -6.64
CA LEU A 74 -8.63 5.18 -6.86
C LEU A 74 -8.21 6.59 -7.32
N ILE A 75 -7.17 7.12 -6.69
CA ILE A 75 -6.32 8.18 -7.26
C ILE A 75 -5.09 7.47 -7.80
N HIS A 76 -4.90 7.56 -9.10
CA HIS A 76 -4.06 6.64 -9.84
C HIS A 76 -2.66 7.18 -10.14
N THR A 77 -1.75 6.25 -10.35
CA THR A 77 -0.42 6.49 -10.91
C THR A 77 -0.27 5.69 -12.20
N PRO A 78 0.01 6.32 -13.34
CA PRO A 78 0.37 5.61 -14.57
C PRO A 78 1.62 4.75 -14.38
N LYS A 79 1.75 3.70 -15.18
CA LYS A 79 2.93 2.83 -15.10
C LYS A 79 4.21 3.58 -15.45
N ASN A 80 5.21 3.53 -14.57
CA ASN A 80 6.47 4.25 -14.68
C ASN A 80 6.28 5.76 -14.83
N ASP A 81 5.41 6.35 -14.02
CA ASP A 81 5.07 7.77 -14.09
C ASP A 81 6.28 8.67 -13.78
N PRO A 82 6.81 9.40 -14.77
CA PRO A 82 7.96 10.28 -14.56
C PRO A 82 7.61 11.44 -13.62
N ASP A 83 6.39 11.96 -13.68
CA ASP A 83 5.95 13.08 -12.87
C ASP A 83 5.99 12.71 -11.38
N LEU A 84 5.52 11.51 -11.04
CA LEU A 84 5.56 11.04 -9.64
C LEU A 84 6.98 10.68 -9.18
N PHE A 85 7.87 10.25 -10.06
CA PHE A 85 9.27 10.04 -9.71
C PHE A 85 9.98 11.36 -9.35
N GLU A 86 9.65 12.45 -10.03
CA GLU A 86 10.20 13.79 -9.73
C GLU A 86 9.78 14.31 -8.35
N MET A 87 8.67 13.81 -7.79
CA MET A 87 8.18 14.23 -6.47
C MET A 87 9.12 13.86 -5.31
N GLU A 88 10.11 13.01 -5.53
CA GLU A 88 11.17 12.76 -4.52
C GLU A 88 12.12 13.97 -4.33
N ALA A 89 12.19 14.88 -5.30
CA ALA A 89 13.09 16.04 -5.27
C ALA A 89 12.38 17.35 -4.87
N VAL A 90 11.06 17.33 -4.66
CA VAL A 90 10.32 18.55 -4.31
C VAL A 90 10.67 19.07 -2.91
N PRO A 91 10.51 20.38 -2.65
CA PRO A 91 10.60 20.94 -1.31
C PRO A 91 9.65 20.25 -0.32
N LEU A 92 10.01 20.27 0.96
CA LEU A 92 9.22 19.58 1.99
C LEU A 92 7.82 20.17 2.16
N ASP A 93 7.66 21.47 2.05
CA ASP A 93 6.36 22.14 2.09
C ASP A 93 5.44 21.70 0.94
N GLN A 94 5.99 21.48 -0.25
CA GLN A 94 5.27 20.93 -1.39
C GLN A 94 4.88 19.45 -1.16
N ALA A 95 5.71 18.67 -0.47
CA ALA A 95 5.37 17.30 -0.09
C ALA A 95 4.19 17.20 0.90
N MET A 96 3.80 18.32 1.54
CA MET A 96 2.62 18.38 2.42
C MET A 96 1.31 18.66 1.65
N ASN A 97 1.36 19.03 0.37
CA ASN A 97 0.17 19.39 -0.39
C ASN A 97 -0.83 18.25 -0.54
N PRO A 98 -0.43 16.98 -0.77
CA PRO A 98 -1.39 15.87 -0.81
C PRO A 98 -2.29 15.80 0.42
N ALA A 99 -1.73 15.99 1.62
CA ALA A 99 -2.50 15.99 2.86
C ALA A 99 -3.53 17.14 2.90
N ARG A 100 -3.18 18.31 2.39
CA ARG A 100 -4.09 19.47 2.33
C ARG A 100 -5.22 19.29 1.33
N HIS A 101 -4.90 18.77 0.13
CA HIS A 101 -5.88 18.56 -0.92
C HIS A 101 -6.86 17.44 -0.61
N LEU A 102 -6.42 16.41 0.12
CA LEU A 102 -7.20 15.19 0.35
C LEU A 102 -8.00 15.21 1.67
N ALA A 103 -7.77 16.16 2.57
CA ALA A 103 -8.39 16.16 3.90
C ALA A 103 -9.92 16.02 3.88
N GLU A 104 -10.61 16.84 3.09
CA GLU A 104 -12.08 16.80 2.97
C GLU A 104 -12.56 15.54 2.21
N LEU A 105 -11.77 15.07 1.23
CA LEU A 105 -12.12 13.87 0.46
C LEU A 105 -12.10 12.63 1.35
N PHE A 106 -11.13 12.52 2.24
CA PHE A 106 -10.97 11.36 3.14
C PHE A 106 -12.17 11.14 4.06
N GLU A 107 -12.89 12.19 4.44
CA GLU A 107 -14.10 12.10 5.26
C GLU A 107 -15.24 11.30 4.61
N ASN A 108 -15.19 11.10 3.30
CA ASN A 108 -16.22 10.35 2.56
C ASN A 108 -15.98 8.82 2.55
N TYR A 109 -14.86 8.34 3.11
CA TYR A 109 -14.45 6.94 3.07
C TYR A 109 -14.34 6.34 4.47
N ASP A 110 -14.67 5.04 4.57
CA ASP A 110 -14.41 4.27 5.79
C ASP A 110 -12.92 3.97 5.94
N TYR A 111 -12.23 3.74 4.80
CA TYR A 111 -10.79 3.44 4.74
C TYR A 111 -10.14 4.15 3.57
N VAL A 112 -8.96 4.71 3.84
CA VAL A 112 -8.05 5.21 2.81
C VAL A 112 -6.78 4.38 2.86
N LEU A 113 -6.47 3.69 1.77
CA LEU A 113 -5.27 2.87 1.63
C LEU A 113 -4.24 3.64 0.80
N ILE A 114 -3.06 3.85 1.36
CA ILE A 114 -1.97 4.55 0.67
C ILE A 114 -0.87 3.55 0.38
N ASP A 115 -0.70 3.21 -0.90
CA ASP A 115 0.36 2.30 -1.36
C ASP A 115 1.65 3.07 -1.60
N CYS A 116 2.64 2.84 -0.76
CA CYS A 116 3.88 3.60 -0.73
C CYS A 116 5.01 2.91 -1.49
N PRO A 117 5.91 3.67 -2.16
CA PRO A 117 7.12 3.10 -2.73
C PRO A 117 8.08 2.61 -1.64
N PRO A 118 9.04 1.74 -1.97
CA PRO A 118 10.05 1.24 -1.02
C PRO A 118 11.12 2.29 -0.66
N SER A 119 10.97 3.54 -1.10
CA SER A 119 11.90 4.64 -0.81
C SER A 119 11.55 5.35 0.50
N LEU A 120 12.56 5.87 1.19
CA LEU A 120 12.40 6.69 2.41
C LEU A 120 12.34 8.21 2.09
N GLY A 121 11.81 8.57 0.94
CA GLY A 121 11.82 9.93 0.41
C GLY A 121 10.56 10.75 0.68
N ARG A 122 10.35 11.80 -0.13
CA ARG A 122 9.26 12.77 0.01
C ARG A 122 7.86 12.16 -0.09
N LYS A 123 7.68 11.14 -0.94
CA LYS A 123 6.40 10.45 -1.09
C LYS A 123 6.02 9.69 0.18
N LEU A 124 6.97 9.01 0.83
CA LEU A 124 6.71 8.36 2.11
C LEU A 124 6.35 9.40 3.19
N VAL A 125 7.09 10.52 3.26
CA VAL A 125 6.75 11.61 4.20
C VAL A 125 5.33 12.12 3.95
N ALA A 126 4.96 12.40 2.69
CA ALA A 126 3.61 12.82 2.33
C ALA A 126 2.54 11.81 2.77
N ALA A 127 2.77 10.52 2.53
CA ALA A 127 1.87 9.45 2.96
C ALA A 127 1.70 9.40 4.49
N LEU A 128 2.79 9.44 5.23
CA LEU A 128 2.76 9.36 6.70
C LEU A 128 2.11 10.59 7.35
N VAL A 129 2.25 11.77 6.74
CA VAL A 129 1.62 13.00 7.25
C VAL A 129 0.10 12.94 7.18
N MET A 130 -0.47 12.29 6.17
CA MET A 130 -1.93 12.19 5.99
C MET A 130 -2.52 10.86 6.50
N SER A 131 -1.70 9.98 7.07
CA SER A 131 -2.14 8.68 7.59
C SER A 131 -2.49 8.75 9.07
N THR A 132 -3.47 7.97 9.50
CA THR A 132 -3.75 7.70 10.92
C THR A 132 -2.95 6.51 11.43
N HIS A 133 -2.70 5.53 10.58
CA HIS A 133 -2.02 4.28 10.93
C HIS A 133 -1.01 3.90 9.85
N VAL A 134 0.06 3.21 10.25
CA VAL A 134 1.04 2.66 9.33
C VAL A 134 1.34 1.21 9.66
N ALA A 135 1.24 0.33 8.67
CA ALA A 135 1.72 -1.05 8.70
C ALA A 135 2.88 -1.20 7.71
N CYS A 136 3.92 -1.93 8.08
CA CYS A 136 5.14 -2.08 7.33
C CYS A 136 5.27 -3.50 6.76
N PRO A 137 4.83 -3.78 5.52
CA PRO A 137 5.08 -5.07 4.88
C PRO A 137 6.57 -5.22 4.58
N VAL A 138 7.18 -6.30 5.09
CA VAL A 138 8.61 -6.56 4.94
C VAL A 138 8.82 -7.93 4.32
N LYS A 139 9.60 -7.96 3.23
CA LYS A 139 10.15 -9.19 2.66
C LYS A 139 11.45 -9.52 3.37
N LEU A 140 11.56 -10.75 3.88
CA LEU A 140 12.76 -11.17 4.60
C LEU A 140 13.96 -11.26 3.65
N SER A 141 15.09 -10.71 4.09
CA SER A 141 16.37 -10.76 3.41
C SER A 141 17.49 -10.69 4.44
N GLY A 142 18.72 -10.88 4.02
CA GLY A 142 19.89 -10.74 4.91
C GLY A 142 20.05 -9.34 5.54
N PHE A 143 19.42 -8.32 4.95
CA PHE A 143 19.45 -6.93 5.39
C PHE A 143 18.09 -6.44 5.95
N ALA A 144 17.17 -7.36 6.27
CA ALA A 144 15.82 -6.99 6.69
C ALA A 144 15.81 -6.14 7.97
N VAL A 145 16.70 -6.44 8.92
CA VAL A 145 16.79 -5.68 10.19
C VAL A 145 17.23 -4.24 9.95
N ASP A 146 18.30 -4.03 9.17
CA ASP A 146 18.79 -2.67 8.88
C ASP A 146 17.75 -1.86 8.10
N GLY A 147 17.05 -2.49 7.16
CA GLY A 147 15.97 -1.87 6.40
C GLY A 147 14.78 -1.46 7.27
N VAL A 148 14.40 -2.32 8.19
CA VAL A 148 13.31 -2.05 9.17
C VAL A 148 13.71 -0.92 10.12
N GLU A 149 14.93 -0.91 10.63
CA GLU A 149 15.41 0.16 11.51
C GLU A 149 15.36 1.53 10.81
N GLY A 150 15.85 1.63 9.58
CA GLY A 150 15.78 2.86 8.79
C GLY A 150 14.35 3.34 8.54
N LEU A 151 13.44 2.40 8.23
CA LEU A 151 12.02 2.69 8.03
C LEU A 151 11.36 3.19 9.33
N LEU A 152 11.56 2.50 10.45
CA LEU A 152 11.00 2.89 11.75
C LEU A 152 11.51 4.25 12.19
N ASN A 153 12.81 4.54 12.02
CA ASN A 153 13.37 5.85 12.32
C ASN A 153 12.73 6.96 11.49
N THR A 154 12.45 6.71 10.21
CA THR A 154 11.74 7.67 9.34
C THR A 154 10.30 7.89 9.82
N ILE A 155 9.56 6.83 10.15
CA ILE A 155 8.19 6.92 10.64
C ILE A 155 8.14 7.70 11.96
N ILE A 156 9.01 7.38 12.91
CA ILE A 156 9.11 8.07 14.19
C ILE A 156 9.43 9.55 13.99
N GLY A 157 10.40 9.87 13.12
CA GLY A 157 10.74 11.26 12.80
C GLY A 157 9.59 12.05 12.20
N VAL A 158 8.80 11.45 11.30
CA VAL A 158 7.61 12.10 10.74
C VAL A 158 6.52 12.25 11.80
N ARG A 159 6.28 11.22 12.63
CA ARG A 159 5.32 11.28 13.72
C ARG A 159 5.63 12.42 14.69
N GLU A 160 6.87 12.55 15.12
CA GLU A 160 7.28 13.58 16.07
C GLU A 160 7.21 15.00 15.48
N ALA A 161 7.56 15.16 14.20
CA ALA A 161 7.66 16.47 13.57
C ALA A 161 6.35 16.97 12.94
N TYR A 162 5.49 16.07 12.41
CA TYR A 162 4.41 16.46 11.50
C TYR A 162 3.06 15.80 11.79
N ASN A 163 3.01 14.60 12.41
CA ASN A 163 1.78 13.84 12.63
C ASN A 163 1.84 13.05 13.93
N GLN A 164 1.62 13.71 15.06
CA GLN A 164 1.75 13.11 16.40
C GLN A 164 0.72 12.01 16.67
N ASP A 165 -0.38 11.99 15.92
CA ASP A 165 -1.46 11.01 16.05
C ASP A 165 -1.22 9.74 15.20
N LEU A 166 -0.11 9.67 14.44
CA LEU A 166 0.23 8.50 13.64
C LEU A 166 0.55 7.29 14.52
N GLU A 167 -0.23 6.22 14.36
CA GLU A 167 -0.04 4.96 15.07
C GLU A 167 0.74 3.95 14.22
N ILE A 168 1.74 3.30 14.83
CA ILE A 168 2.52 2.24 14.20
C ILE A 168 1.87 0.91 14.54
N LEU A 169 1.17 0.30 13.59
CA LEU A 169 0.50 -0.99 13.78
C LEU A 169 1.50 -2.15 13.87
N GLY A 170 2.63 -2.03 13.18
CA GLY A 170 3.71 -3.00 13.22
C GLY A 170 4.20 -3.46 11.85
N ILE A 171 4.90 -4.58 11.86
CA ILE A 171 5.62 -5.17 10.73
C ILE A 171 4.91 -6.45 10.30
N VAL A 172 4.48 -6.51 9.05
CA VAL A 172 3.89 -7.69 8.42
C VAL A 172 4.97 -8.43 7.64
N ILE A 173 5.27 -9.66 8.01
CA ILE A 173 6.16 -10.51 7.21
C ILE A 173 5.41 -10.93 5.94
N ASN A 174 5.91 -10.46 4.81
CA ASN A 174 5.28 -10.65 3.50
C ASN A 174 6.20 -11.43 2.57
N ASP A 175 5.65 -12.38 1.82
CA ASP A 175 6.38 -13.20 0.84
C ASP A 175 7.52 -14.03 1.46
N MET A 176 7.26 -14.67 2.61
CA MET A 176 8.22 -15.53 3.28
C MET A 176 8.32 -16.90 2.61
N ASP A 177 9.52 -17.35 2.28
CA ASP A 177 9.80 -18.74 1.91
C ASP A 177 10.36 -19.56 3.09
N ARG A 178 10.44 -20.88 2.91
CA ARG A 178 11.00 -21.82 3.91
C ARG A 178 12.51 -22.00 3.73
N SER A 179 13.24 -20.89 3.60
CA SER A 179 14.71 -20.96 3.49
C SER A 179 15.37 -20.68 4.85
N VAL A 180 16.56 -21.24 5.03
CA VAL A 180 17.39 -20.97 6.22
C VAL A 180 17.69 -19.49 6.39
N ASN A 181 17.78 -18.74 5.28
CA ASN A 181 18.05 -17.30 5.33
C ASN A 181 16.84 -16.52 5.85
N HIS A 182 15.62 -16.86 5.40
CA HIS A 182 14.39 -16.23 5.90
C HIS A 182 14.16 -16.58 7.38
N ASP A 183 14.41 -17.82 7.79
CA ASP A 183 14.31 -18.20 9.21
C ASP A 183 15.31 -17.44 10.10
N LYS A 184 16.53 -17.20 9.64
CA LYS A 184 17.51 -16.37 10.35
C LYS A 184 17.10 -14.93 10.43
N ALA A 185 16.63 -14.35 9.32
CA ALA A 185 16.17 -12.97 9.27
C ALA A 185 14.94 -12.75 10.17
N LEU A 186 13.98 -13.69 10.15
CA LEU A 186 12.83 -13.64 11.05
C LEU A 186 13.25 -13.66 12.51
N LYS A 187 14.11 -14.61 12.93
CA LYS A 187 14.62 -14.67 14.30
C LYS A 187 15.35 -13.37 14.71
N SER A 188 16.07 -12.76 13.79
CA SER A 188 16.73 -11.49 14.07
C SER A 188 15.71 -10.37 14.33
N LEU A 189 14.64 -10.28 13.55
CA LEU A 189 13.54 -9.33 13.77
C LEU A 189 12.79 -9.63 15.07
N GLU A 190 12.48 -10.89 15.37
CA GLU A 190 11.85 -11.33 16.63
C GLU A 190 12.67 -10.92 17.86
N ASN A 191 14.00 -10.90 17.76
CA ASN A 191 14.87 -10.46 18.86
C ASN A 191 15.00 -8.93 18.96
N THR A 192 14.84 -8.21 17.84
CA THR A 192 15.08 -6.75 17.77
C THR A 192 13.80 -5.95 18.03
N VAL A 193 12.68 -6.37 17.45
CA VAL A 193 11.39 -5.64 17.48
C VAL A 193 10.21 -6.58 17.72
N PRO A 194 10.24 -7.44 18.77
CA PRO A 194 9.23 -8.48 18.99
C PRO A 194 7.79 -7.90 19.07
N ASP A 195 7.62 -6.78 19.73
CA ASP A 195 6.32 -6.16 19.99
C ASP A 195 5.70 -5.49 18.77
N LEU A 196 6.49 -5.33 17.69
CA LEU A 196 6.01 -4.75 16.43
C LEU A 196 5.66 -5.79 15.38
N LEU A 197 6.00 -7.07 15.58
CA LEU A 197 5.69 -8.09 14.61
C LEU A 197 4.22 -8.51 14.67
N PHE A 198 3.59 -8.62 13.50
CA PHE A 198 2.29 -9.28 13.39
C PHE A 198 2.43 -10.76 13.71
N GLU A 199 1.41 -11.35 14.33
CA GLU A 199 1.36 -12.78 14.60
C GLU A 199 1.23 -13.57 13.30
N ASN A 200 0.39 -13.07 12.39
CA ASN A 200 0.15 -13.66 11.08
C ASN A 200 1.18 -13.16 10.05
N LYS A 201 1.52 -14.04 9.10
CA LYS A 201 2.48 -13.77 8.04
C LYS A 201 1.99 -14.34 6.70
N ILE A 202 2.42 -13.73 5.61
CA ILE A 202 2.11 -14.17 4.25
C ILE A 202 3.30 -14.95 3.71
N MET A 203 3.06 -16.23 3.39
CA MET A 203 4.07 -17.08 2.78
C MET A 203 4.17 -16.84 1.28
N HIS A 204 5.33 -17.14 0.70
CA HIS A 204 5.47 -17.18 -0.75
C HIS A 204 4.54 -18.24 -1.35
N ARG A 205 3.56 -17.79 -2.14
CA ARG A 205 2.50 -18.63 -2.73
C ARG A 205 2.27 -18.25 -4.18
N PRO A 206 2.48 -19.13 -5.16
CA PRO A 206 2.19 -18.84 -6.56
C PRO A 206 0.78 -18.27 -6.85
N PRO A 207 -0.29 -18.68 -6.13
CA PRO A 207 -1.59 -18.05 -6.30
C PRO A 207 -1.63 -16.55 -5.96
N LEU A 208 -0.77 -16.05 -5.07
CA LEU A 208 -0.69 -14.61 -4.78
C LEU A 208 -0.08 -13.84 -5.95
N ASP A 209 0.94 -14.40 -6.59
CA ASP A 209 1.53 -13.81 -7.78
C ASP A 209 0.52 -13.78 -8.93
N THR A 210 -0.22 -14.89 -9.13
CA THR A 210 -1.30 -14.96 -10.12
C THR A 210 -2.39 -13.92 -9.83
N ALA A 211 -2.92 -13.89 -8.61
CA ALA A 211 -3.95 -12.94 -8.20
C ALA A 211 -3.50 -11.49 -8.38
N THR A 212 -2.25 -11.19 -8.06
CA THR A 212 -1.66 -9.86 -8.25
C THR A 212 -1.53 -9.54 -9.74
N THR A 213 -1.03 -10.47 -10.54
CA THR A 213 -0.87 -10.29 -12.00
C THR A 213 -2.21 -10.09 -12.69
N ASP A 214 -3.21 -10.89 -12.33
CA ASP A 214 -4.54 -10.83 -12.93
C ASP A 214 -5.39 -9.71 -12.33
N GLY A 215 -4.96 -9.06 -11.23
CA GLY A 215 -5.70 -8.01 -10.53
C GLY A 215 -7.06 -8.49 -10.04
N ILE A 216 -7.08 -9.65 -9.40
CA ILE A 216 -8.27 -10.29 -8.82
C ILE A 216 -8.02 -10.65 -7.36
N PRO A 217 -9.09 -10.83 -6.58
CA PRO A 217 -8.97 -11.34 -5.22
C PRO A 217 -8.38 -12.76 -5.20
N VAL A 218 -7.44 -13.01 -4.29
CA VAL A 218 -6.80 -14.34 -4.18
C VAL A 218 -7.78 -15.46 -3.83
N TRP A 219 -8.87 -15.15 -3.13
CA TRP A 219 -9.92 -16.11 -2.78
C TRP A 219 -10.82 -16.52 -3.96
N GLU A 220 -10.77 -15.83 -5.09
CA GLU A 220 -11.46 -16.22 -6.32
C GLU A 220 -10.69 -17.25 -7.15
N LEU A 221 -9.40 -17.43 -6.85
CA LEU A 221 -8.59 -18.44 -7.54
C LEU A 221 -8.92 -19.84 -7.05
N ARG A 222 -9.15 -20.76 -8.00
CA ARG A 222 -9.51 -22.16 -7.73
C ARG A 222 -8.56 -22.86 -6.75
N TYR A 223 -7.27 -22.51 -6.76
CA TYR A 223 -6.24 -23.09 -5.89
C TYR A 223 -5.67 -22.07 -4.88
N GLY A 224 -6.37 -20.96 -4.67
CA GLY A 224 -5.95 -19.84 -3.83
C GLY A 224 -6.27 -19.98 -2.34
N HIS A 225 -7.02 -21.00 -1.92
CA HIS A 225 -7.63 -21.08 -0.58
C HIS A 225 -6.64 -21.00 0.59
N VAL A 226 -5.41 -21.54 0.45
CA VAL A 226 -4.38 -21.45 1.51
C VAL A 226 -3.82 -20.03 1.56
N ALA A 227 -3.49 -19.47 0.39
CA ALA A 227 -3.01 -18.10 0.28
C ALA A 227 -4.06 -17.08 0.77
N ALA A 228 -5.33 -17.32 0.41
CA ALA A 228 -6.45 -16.50 0.86
C ALA A 228 -6.55 -16.46 2.39
N LYS A 229 -6.47 -17.61 3.05
CA LYS A 229 -6.52 -17.68 4.53
C LYS A 229 -5.35 -16.95 5.19
N GLU A 230 -4.14 -17.02 4.63
CA GLU A 230 -2.98 -16.30 5.16
C GLU A 230 -3.17 -14.78 4.99
N VAL A 231 -3.64 -14.34 3.83
CA VAL A 231 -3.95 -12.93 3.58
C VAL A 231 -5.08 -12.43 4.48
N GLU A 232 -6.19 -13.16 4.55
CA GLU A 232 -7.33 -12.81 5.40
C GLU A 232 -6.91 -12.70 6.89
N ALA A 233 -6.10 -13.64 7.39
CA ALA A 233 -5.62 -13.60 8.78
C ALA A 233 -4.78 -12.34 9.07
N VAL A 234 -3.90 -11.95 8.15
CA VAL A 234 -3.11 -10.70 8.27
C VAL A 234 -4.04 -9.47 8.20
N LEU A 235 -5.02 -9.46 7.30
CA LEU A 235 -5.93 -8.33 7.15
C LEU A 235 -6.89 -8.19 8.35
N GLU A 236 -7.36 -9.30 8.93
CA GLU A 236 -8.16 -9.24 10.17
C GLU A 236 -7.32 -8.74 11.35
N GLU A 237 -6.09 -9.23 11.53
CA GLU A 237 -5.19 -8.71 12.57
C GLU A 237 -4.91 -7.21 12.38
N LEU A 238 -4.75 -6.76 11.12
CA LEU A 238 -4.59 -5.35 10.80
C LEU A 238 -5.82 -4.53 11.22
N LEU A 239 -7.02 -5.02 10.89
CA LEU A 239 -8.26 -4.34 11.26
C LEU A 239 -8.50 -4.32 12.77
N GLU A 240 -8.15 -5.39 13.49
CA GLU A 240 -8.21 -5.45 14.96
C GLU A 240 -7.28 -4.43 15.62
N LYS A 241 -6.11 -4.18 15.02
CA LYS A 241 -5.15 -3.17 15.52
C LYS A 241 -5.59 -1.73 15.21
N VAL A 242 -6.38 -1.53 14.16
CA VAL A 242 -6.95 -0.20 13.82
C VAL A 242 -8.13 0.17 14.75
N GLY A 243 -8.88 -0.80 15.25
CA GLY A 243 -10.02 -0.60 16.18
C GLY A 243 -11.36 -0.70 15.51
#